data_f5e7075f503022ab66697f77d10f2df8
#
_entry.id   f5e7075f503022ab66697f77d10f2df8
#
_cell.length_a   1.000
_cell.length_b   1.000
_cell.length_c   1.000
_cell.angle_alpha   90.00
_cell.angle_beta   90.00
_cell.angle_gamma   90.00
#
_symmetry.space_group_name_H-M   'P 1'
#
loop_
_entity.id
_entity.type
_entity.pdbx_description
1 polymer ?
#
loop_
_entity_poly.entity_id
_entity_poly.type
_entity_poly.pdbx_seq_one_letter_code
_entity_poly.pdbx_strand_id
1 'polypeptide(L)'
;MMDMDNLKHINDTFGHDWGDRYINLAGQCFAQTLPQNTICARMSGDEFIVLFYGYDRRDEIRQVLNRLSKAMKERTALLPNGDTMRISISGGIAWYPENGRDLATLKKYADFAMYQVKHESKGEMGEFDIGAYNQEVYAAQLRREFLQMLRENSADYHFQPIFSAHTGRVAAYEALMRVKMQLLNSPLTVMK
;
A
#
# COMPACT_ATOMS: atom_id res chain seq x y z
N MET A 1 -11.05 1.57 3.77
CA MET A 1 -10.32 0.70 4.71
C MET A 1 -9.47 1.54 5.63
N MET A 2 -9.32 1.15 6.87
CA MET A 2 -8.51 1.87 7.86
C MET A 2 -7.78 0.85 8.72
N ASP A 3 -6.59 1.19 9.18
CA ASP A 3 -5.76 0.32 10.01
C ASP A 3 -5.04 1.15 11.07
N MET A 4 -5.07 0.68 12.30
CA MET A 4 -4.45 1.37 13.43
C MET A 4 -2.94 1.25 13.37
N ASP A 5 -2.28 2.40 13.40
CA ASP A 5 -0.81 2.42 13.37
C ASP A 5 -0.24 1.96 14.72
N ASN A 6 0.83 1.20 14.65
CA ASN A 6 1.64 0.78 15.81
C ASN A 6 0.95 -0.13 16.85
N LEU A 7 -0.24 -0.72 16.57
CA LEU A 7 -0.91 -1.62 17.52
C LEU A 7 0.01 -2.80 17.93
N LYS A 8 0.73 -3.38 16.97
CA LYS A 8 1.68 -4.45 17.24
C LYS A 8 2.77 -4.01 18.23
N HIS A 9 3.35 -2.84 18.03
CA HIS A 9 4.37 -2.31 18.95
C HIS A 9 3.82 -2.11 20.38
N ILE A 10 2.58 -1.65 20.49
CA ILE A 10 1.90 -1.49 21.80
C ILE A 10 1.72 -2.85 22.45
N ASN A 11 1.22 -3.84 21.72
CA ASN A 11 1.05 -5.20 22.24
C ASN A 11 2.37 -5.81 22.69
N ASP A 12 3.41 -5.69 21.86
CA ASP A 12 4.72 -6.28 22.11
C ASP A 12 5.43 -5.62 23.31
N THR A 13 5.17 -4.31 23.55
CA THR A 13 5.84 -3.54 24.59
C THR A 13 5.07 -3.52 25.92
N PHE A 14 3.73 -3.38 25.88
CA PHE A 14 2.90 -3.15 27.06
C PHE A 14 1.85 -4.26 27.30
N GLY A 15 1.79 -5.27 26.41
CA GLY A 15 0.84 -6.37 26.49
C GLY A 15 -0.50 -6.09 25.81
N HIS A 16 -1.25 -7.17 25.57
CA HIS A 16 -2.52 -7.14 24.83
C HIS A 16 -3.61 -6.28 25.51
N ASP A 17 -3.62 -6.18 26.83
CA ASP A 17 -4.57 -5.31 27.55
C ASP A 17 -4.45 -3.84 27.13
N TRP A 18 -3.24 -3.39 26.81
CA TRP A 18 -3.00 -2.04 26.32
C TRP A 18 -3.37 -1.89 24.85
N GLY A 19 -3.15 -2.90 24.04
CA GLY A 19 -3.68 -2.95 22.67
C GLY A 19 -5.19 -2.89 22.63
N ASP A 20 -5.88 -3.60 23.51
CA ASP A 20 -7.33 -3.56 23.63
C ASP A 20 -7.84 -2.17 24.05
N ARG A 21 -7.15 -1.51 24.98
CA ARG A 21 -7.45 -0.11 25.33
C ARG A 21 -7.27 0.82 24.13
N TYR A 22 -6.21 0.64 23.37
CA TYR A 22 -5.92 1.41 22.16
C TYR A 22 -7.04 1.26 21.12
N ILE A 23 -7.47 0.04 20.86
CA ILE A 23 -8.58 -0.28 19.96
C ILE A 23 -9.91 0.32 20.50
N ASN A 24 -10.18 0.21 21.79
CA ASN A 24 -11.38 0.76 22.38
C ASN A 24 -11.43 2.30 22.29
N LEU A 25 -10.32 2.99 22.46
CA LEU A 25 -10.25 4.44 22.27
C LEU A 25 -10.49 4.84 20.82
N ALA A 26 -9.98 4.08 19.85
CA ALA A 26 -10.29 4.27 18.44
C ALA A 26 -11.80 4.04 18.15
N GLY A 27 -12.38 2.98 18.70
CA GLY A 27 -13.81 2.70 18.61
C GLY A 27 -14.69 3.85 19.13
N GLN A 28 -14.30 4.47 20.26
CA GLN A 28 -14.97 5.65 20.79
C GLN A 28 -14.86 6.86 19.83
N CYS A 29 -13.71 7.08 19.21
CA CYS A 29 -13.55 8.13 18.20
C CYS A 29 -14.46 7.89 17.00
N PHE A 30 -14.54 6.66 16.48
CA PHE A 30 -15.49 6.30 15.42
C PHE A 30 -16.92 6.60 15.83
N ALA A 31 -17.36 6.12 16.98
CA ALA A 31 -18.73 6.31 17.46
C ALA A 31 -19.12 7.78 17.66
N GLN A 32 -18.18 8.64 18.03
CA GLN A 32 -18.41 10.07 18.28
C GLN A 32 -18.32 10.93 17.02
N THR A 33 -17.58 10.48 16.00
CA THR A 33 -17.26 11.32 14.83
C THR A 33 -18.04 10.93 13.57
N LEU A 34 -18.33 9.63 13.42
CA LEU A 34 -19.01 9.13 12.22
C LEU A 34 -20.51 9.48 12.27
N PRO A 35 -21.09 10.01 11.17
CA PRO A 35 -22.51 10.33 11.07
C PRO A 35 -23.37 9.06 10.94
N GLN A 36 -24.69 9.21 11.10
CA GLN A 36 -25.65 8.09 11.10
C GLN A 36 -25.66 7.30 9.78
N ASN A 37 -25.41 7.97 8.65
CA ASN A 37 -25.34 7.34 7.31
C ASN A 37 -23.96 6.76 7.01
N THR A 38 -23.39 6.07 8.00
CA THR A 38 -22.15 5.29 7.92
C THR A 38 -22.30 3.94 8.59
N ILE A 39 -21.66 2.93 8.03
CA ILE A 39 -21.48 1.62 8.66
C ILE A 39 -19.98 1.51 8.98
N CYS A 40 -19.65 1.31 10.25
CA CYS A 40 -18.31 1.05 10.70
C CYS A 40 -18.22 -0.36 11.29
N ALA A 41 -17.31 -1.18 10.80
CA ALA A 41 -17.05 -2.52 11.30
C ALA A 41 -15.56 -2.76 11.49
N ARG A 42 -15.23 -3.41 12.62
CA ARG A 42 -13.88 -3.97 12.82
C ARG A 42 -13.80 -5.32 12.11
N MET A 43 -12.88 -5.47 11.19
CA MET A 43 -12.71 -6.67 10.37
C MET A 43 -11.81 -7.69 11.05
N SER A 44 -10.67 -7.26 11.55
CA SER A 44 -9.71 -8.08 12.28
C SER A 44 -8.73 -7.17 13.03
N GLY A 45 -8.14 -7.66 14.12
CA GLY A 45 -7.02 -6.98 14.78
C GLY A 45 -7.14 -5.44 14.83
N ASP A 46 -6.38 -4.79 13.99
CA ASP A 46 -6.27 -3.33 13.81
C ASP A 46 -7.05 -2.77 12.61
N GLU A 47 -7.70 -3.63 11.82
CA GLU A 47 -8.37 -3.25 10.57
C GLU A 47 -9.86 -2.90 10.79
N PHE A 48 -10.25 -1.76 10.23
CA PHE A 48 -11.63 -1.27 10.20
C PHE A 48 -12.07 -0.99 8.77
N ILE A 49 -13.36 -1.23 8.50
CA ILE A 49 -14.01 -0.78 7.28
C ILE A 49 -15.09 0.24 7.64
N VAL A 50 -15.13 1.34 6.89
CA VAL A 50 -16.17 2.36 7.02
C VAL A 50 -16.82 2.53 5.66
N LEU A 51 -18.15 2.35 5.60
CA LEU A 51 -18.95 2.56 4.41
C LEU A 51 -19.82 3.81 4.61
N PHE A 52 -19.63 4.81 3.75
CA PHE A 52 -20.47 5.99 3.67
C PHE A 52 -21.54 5.79 2.59
N TYR A 53 -22.80 6.09 2.89
CA TYR A 53 -23.90 5.97 1.95
C TYR A 53 -24.81 7.20 1.99
N GLY A 54 -25.50 7.48 0.87
CA GLY A 54 -26.39 8.64 0.78
C GLY A 54 -25.69 10.00 0.73
N TYR A 55 -24.45 10.04 0.24
CA TYR A 55 -23.71 11.26 0.03
C TYR A 55 -23.59 11.56 -1.48
N ASP A 56 -23.91 12.78 -1.86
CA ASP A 56 -23.76 13.25 -3.24
C ASP A 56 -22.40 13.92 -3.48
N ARG A 57 -21.74 14.39 -2.41
CA ARG A 57 -20.49 15.14 -2.49
C ARG A 57 -19.37 14.47 -1.70
N ARG A 58 -18.27 14.19 -2.38
CA ARG A 58 -17.06 13.59 -1.76
C ARG A 58 -16.45 14.47 -0.69
N ASP A 59 -16.53 15.81 -0.85
CA ASP A 59 -15.97 16.75 0.11
C ASP A 59 -16.61 16.65 1.49
N GLU A 60 -17.87 16.26 1.58
CA GLU A 60 -18.54 16.00 2.86
C GLU A 60 -17.91 14.82 3.58
N ILE A 61 -17.63 13.74 2.84
CA ILE A 61 -16.95 12.55 3.38
C ILE A 61 -15.51 12.90 3.78
N ARG A 62 -14.77 13.65 2.95
CA ARG A 62 -13.41 14.13 3.28
C ARG A 62 -13.39 14.95 4.57
N GLN A 63 -14.37 15.82 4.77
CA GLN A 63 -14.50 16.59 6.02
C GLN A 63 -14.75 15.70 7.23
N VAL A 64 -15.59 14.65 7.10
CA VAL A 64 -15.80 13.67 8.16
C VAL A 64 -14.50 12.95 8.50
N LEU A 65 -13.77 12.48 7.49
CA LEU A 65 -12.50 11.77 7.66
C LEU A 65 -11.42 12.66 8.28
N ASN A 66 -11.35 13.93 7.90
CA ASN A 66 -10.43 14.89 8.51
C ASN A 66 -10.76 15.13 9.98
N ARG A 67 -12.07 15.25 10.34
CA ARG A 67 -12.48 15.35 11.74
C ARG A 67 -12.14 14.09 12.53
N LEU A 68 -12.34 12.90 11.94
CA LEU A 68 -11.98 11.63 12.54
C LEU A 68 -10.47 11.54 12.80
N SER A 69 -9.64 11.83 11.78
CA SER A 69 -8.17 11.83 11.93
C SER A 69 -7.72 12.80 13.03
N LYS A 70 -8.30 14.00 13.08
CA LYS A 70 -8.01 14.97 14.15
C LYS A 70 -8.42 14.45 15.52
N ALA A 71 -9.64 13.91 15.66
CA ALA A 71 -10.13 13.36 16.93
C ALA A 71 -9.24 12.21 17.42
N MET A 72 -8.75 11.34 16.51
CA MET A 72 -7.80 10.28 16.83
C MET A 72 -6.47 10.87 17.36
N LYS A 73 -5.88 11.83 16.66
CA LYS A 73 -4.61 12.46 17.04
C LYS A 73 -4.68 13.23 18.39
N GLU A 74 -5.86 13.73 18.74
CA GLU A 74 -6.12 14.43 20.01
C GLU A 74 -6.38 13.46 21.17
N ARG A 75 -6.77 12.21 20.90
CA ARG A 75 -6.97 11.19 21.92
C ARG A 75 -5.63 10.66 22.42
N THR A 76 -5.49 10.71 23.72
CA THR A 76 -4.29 10.22 24.40
C THR A 76 -4.64 9.16 25.43
N ALA A 77 -3.74 8.20 25.63
CA ALA A 77 -3.77 7.25 26.72
C ALA A 77 -2.44 7.34 27.50
N LEU A 78 -2.54 7.33 28.83
CA LEU A 78 -1.36 7.27 29.70
C LEU A 78 -0.87 5.80 29.73
N LEU A 79 0.39 5.58 29.39
CA LEU A 79 1.04 4.28 29.40
C LEU A 79 1.57 3.93 30.80
N PRO A 80 1.88 2.63 31.09
CA PRO A 80 2.38 2.19 32.39
C PRO A 80 3.71 2.84 32.81
N ASN A 81 4.52 3.26 31.85
CA ASN A 81 5.79 3.93 32.06
C ASN A 81 5.65 5.45 32.29
N GLY A 82 4.43 5.98 32.32
CA GLY A 82 4.14 7.40 32.47
C GLY A 82 4.12 8.21 31.17
N ASP A 83 4.47 7.61 30.04
CA ASP A 83 4.39 8.27 28.72
C ASP A 83 2.95 8.41 28.24
N THR A 84 2.73 9.32 27.31
CA THR A 84 1.45 9.53 26.68
C THR A 84 1.45 8.98 25.26
N MET A 85 0.55 8.05 24.97
CA MET A 85 0.34 7.50 23.65
C MET A 85 -0.79 8.24 22.93
N ARG A 86 -0.58 8.57 21.65
CA ARG A 86 -1.60 9.12 20.77
C ARG A 86 -2.12 8.03 19.84
N ILE A 87 -3.42 8.10 19.51
CA ILE A 87 -4.01 7.19 18.56
C ILE A 87 -3.71 7.69 17.14
N SER A 88 -3.24 6.78 16.30
CA SER A 88 -3.00 7.02 14.87
C SER A 88 -3.67 5.93 14.05
N ILE A 89 -4.26 6.34 12.95
CA ILE A 89 -4.93 5.44 11.99
C ILE A 89 -4.61 5.90 10.57
N SER A 90 -4.16 4.96 9.76
CA SER A 90 -3.95 5.17 8.33
C SER A 90 -5.15 4.62 7.56
N GLY A 91 -5.58 5.31 6.52
CA GLY A 91 -6.74 4.89 5.75
C GLY A 91 -6.61 5.04 4.25
N GLY A 92 -7.32 4.18 3.52
CA GLY A 92 -7.47 4.26 2.08
C GLY A 92 -8.94 4.35 1.67
N ILE A 93 -9.21 5.14 0.65
CA ILE A 93 -10.54 5.48 0.18
C ILE A 93 -10.70 5.00 -1.26
N ALA A 94 -11.80 4.31 -1.54
CA ALA A 94 -12.24 4.00 -2.90
C ALA A 94 -13.67 4.49 -3.10
N TRP A 95 -13.95 5.05 -4.28
CA TRP A 95 -15.21 5.71 -4.62
C TRP A 95 -16.09 4.84 -5.52
N TYR A 96 -17.34 4.62 -5.11
CA TYR A 96 -18.36 4.03 -5.95
C TYR A 96 -19.05 5.12 -6.79
N PRO A 97 -19.38 4.87 -8.06
CA PRO A 97 -19.05 3.68 -8.87
C PRO A 97 -17.71 3.78 -9.62
N GLU A 98 -16.96 4.86 -9.45
CA GLU A 98 -15.78 5.22 -10.25
C GLU A 98 -14.63 4.22 -10.12
N ASN A 99 -14.30 3.83 -8.89
CA ASN A 99 -13.22 2.86 -8.65
C ASN A 99 -13.70 1.42 -8.71
N GLY A 100 -15.01 1.15 -8.60
CA GLY A 100 -15.57 -0.20 -8.66
C GLY A 100 -17.06 -0.22 -8.41
N ARG A 101 -17.73 -1.28 -8.83
CA ARG A 101 -19.17 -1.46 -8.68
C ARG A 101 -19.57 -2.59 -7.73
N ASP A 102 -18.61 -3.23 -7.12
CA ASP A 102 -18.79 -4.28 -6.11
C ASP A 102 -17.88 -4.05 -4.92
N LEU A 103 -18.27 -4.62 -3.78
CA LEU A 103 -17.56 -4.43 -2.51
C LEU A 103 -16.14 -5.00 -2.55
N ALA A 104 -15.92 -6.11 -3.24
CA ALA A 104 -14.62 -6.77 -3.28
C ALA A 104 -13.59 -5.89 -4.02
N THR A 105 -13.99 -5.30 -5.15
CA THR A 105 -13.17 -4.36 -5.92
C THR A 105 -12.88 -3.09 -5.12
N LEU A 106 -13.91 -2.47 -4.53
CA LEU A 106 -13.74 -1.26 -3.72
C LEU A 106 -12.85 -1.51 -2.50
N LYS A 107 -13.03 -2.64 -1.82
CA LYS A 107 -12.17 -3.04 -0.71
C LYS A 107 -10.72 -3.16 -1.15
N LYS A 108 -10.46 -3.92 -2.22
CA LYS A 108 -9.10 -4.11 -2.78
C LYS A 108 -8.41 -2.78 -3.08
N TYR A 109 -9.13 -1.84 -3.67
CA TYR A 109 -8.57 -0.54 -4.04
C TYR A 109 -8.37 0.40 -2.85
N ALA A 110 -9.27 0.34 -1.87
CA ALA A 110 -9.09 1.05 -0.62
C ALA A 110 -7.91 0.46 0.21
N ASP A 111 -7.73 -0.87 0.22
CA ASP A 111 -6.57 -1.52 0.84
C ASP A 111 -5.26 -1.07 0.18
N PHE A 112 -5.23 -0.98 -1.15
CA PHE A 112 -4.07 -0.49 -1.87
C PHE A 112 -3.72 0.96 -1.49
N ALA A 113 -4.71 1.86 -1.49
CA ALA A 113 -4.52 3.25 -1.09
C ALA A 113 -4.03 3.36 0.37
N MET A 114 -4.58 2.57 1.28
CA MET A 114 -4.14 2.50 2.67
C MET A 114 -2.69 2.03 2.80
N TYR A 115 -2.30 1.01 2.02
CA TYR A 115 -0.93 0.51 1.98
C TYR A 115 0.06 1.61 1.56
N GLN A 116 -0.26 2.41 0.53
CA GLN A 116 0.57 3.53 0.12
C GLN A 116 0.72 4.57 1.23
N VAL A 117 -0.39 4.96 1.87
CA VAL A 117 -0.37 5.90 3.00
C VAL A 117 0.54 5.38 4.13
N LYS A 118 0.46 4.11 4.48
CA LYS A 118 1.30 3.51 5.53
C LYS A 118 2.80 3.60 5.23
N HIS A 119 3.17 3.59 3.95
CA HIS A 119 4.58 3.70 3.53
C HIS A 119 5.07 5.13 3.39
N GLU A 120 4.21 6.08 3.00
CA GLU A 120 4.59 7.45 2.70
C GLU A 120 4.31 8.42 3.84
N SER A 121 3.15 8.28 4.48
CA SER A 121 2.63 9.28 5.44
C SER A 121 1.66 8.66 6.45
N LYS A 122 2.19 7.86 7.39
CA LYS A 122 1.37 7.25 8.45
C LYS A 122 0.47 8.26 9.17
N GLY A 123 -0.73 7.83 9.50
CA GLY A 123 -1.73 8.64 10.19
C GLY A 123 -2.55 9.56 9.27
N GLU A 124 -2.49 9.34 7.96
CA GLU A 124 -3.23 10.09 6.95
C GLU A 124 -4.26 9.22 6.22
N MET A 125 -5.09 9.86 5.39
CA MET A 125 -6.09 9.22 4.54
C MET A 125 -5.72 9.45 3.07
N GLY A 126 -5.56 8.36 2.29
CA GLY A 126 -5.27 8.42 0.86
C GLY A 126 -6.44 7.96 0.02
N GLU A 127 -6.60 8.55 -1.16
CA GLU A 127 -7.57 8.09 -2.15
C GLU A 127 -6.90 7.16 -3.15
N PHE A 128 -7.67 6.20 -3.65
CA PHE A 128 -7.17 5.27 -4.66
C PHE A 128 -6.80 6.01 -5.95
N ASP A 129 -5.59 5.74 -6.42
CA ASP A 129 -5.06 6.18 -7.70
C ASP A 129 -4.81 4.98 -8.62
N ILE A 130 -5.48 4.95 -9.78
CA ILE A 130 -5.36 3.86 -10.75
C ILE A 130 -3.97 3.85 -11.43
N GLY A 131 -3.35 5.01 -11.61
CA GLY A 131 -2.02 5.13 -12.19
C GLY A 131 -0.97 4.49 -11.29
N ALA A 132 -0.96 4.85 -10.01
CA ALA A 132 -0.09 4.26 -9.00
C ALA A 132 -0.33 2.75 -8.86
N TYR A 133 -1.59 2.31 -8.86
CA TYR A 133 -1.93 0.88 -8.82
C TYR A 133 -1.36 0.11 -10.01
N ASN A 134 -1.52 0.62 -11.22
CA ASN A 134 -1.01 -0.02 -12.44
C ASN A 134 0.53 -0.07 -12.45
N GLN A 135 1.21 0.96 -11.93
CA GLN A 135 2.67 0.96 -11.79
C GLN A 135 3.14 -0.13 -10.82
N GLU A 136 2.46 -0.30 -9.67
CA GLU A 136 2.82 -1.33 -8.69
C GLU A 136 2.56 -2.74 -9.23
N VAL A 137 1.43 -2.96 -9.94
CA VAL A 137 1.13 -4.23 -10.60
C VAL A 137 2.19 -4.56 -11.65
N TYR A 138 2.59 -3.58 -12.47
CA TYR A 138 3.65 -3.75 -13.46
C TYR A 138 4.99 -4.08 -12.81
N ALA A 139 5.38 -3.36 -11.76
CA ALA A 139 6.61 -3.63 -11.01
C ALA A 139 6.62 -5.03 -10.37
N ALA A 140 5.47 -5.47 -9.84
CA ALA A 140 5.33 -6.82 -9.28
C ALA A 140 5.46 -7.91 -10.36
N GLN A 141 4.91 -7.67 -11.56
CA GLN A 141 5.06 -8.59 -12.69
C GLN A 141 6.52 -8.66 -13.16
N LEU A 142 7.19 -7.52 -13.32
CA LEU A 142 8.63 -7.47 -13.65
C LEU A 142 9.47 -8.25 -12.65
N ARG A 143 9.24 -8.05 -11.35
CA ARG A 143 9.96 -8.77 -10.28
C ARG A 143 9.72 -10.27 -10.37
N ARG A 144 8.49 -10.70 -10.67
CA ARG A 144 8.16 -12.13 -10.85
C ARG A 144 8.92 -12.73 -12.01
N GLU A 145 8.90 -12.09 -13.18
CA GLU A 145 9.61 -12.54 -14.37
C GLU A 145 11.12 -12.60 -14.13
N PHE A 146 11.69 -11.60 -13.45
CA PHE A 146 13.09 -11.57 -13.09
C PHE A 146 13.49 -12.75 -12.19
N LEU A 147 12.70 -13.01 -11.16
CA LEU A 147 12.96 -14.16 -10.27
C LEU A 147 12.79 -15.51 -10.98
N GLN A 148 11.87 -15.59 -11.94
CA GLN A 148 11.70 -16.77 -12.78
C GLN A 148 12.93 -16.96 -13.69
N MET A 149 13.37 -15.91 -14.37
CA MET A 149 14.58 -15.93 -15.21
C MET A 149 15.80 -16.46 -14.43
N LEU A 150 15.99 -15.98 -13.20
CA LEU A 150 17.11 -16.42 -12.35
C LEU A 150 16.98 -17.90 -11.95
N ARG A 151 15.79 -18.36 -11.61
CA ARG A 151 15.54 -19.76 -11.20
C ARG A 151 15.71 -20.75 -12.35
N GLU A 152 15.27 -20.37 -13.54
CA GLU A 152 15.27 -21.21 -14.73
C GLU A 152 16.58 -21.10 -15.52
N ASN A 153 17.46 -20.18 -15.12
CA ASN A 153 18.69 -19.82 -15.87
C ASN A 153 18.38 -19.57 -17.37
N SER A 154 17.28 -18.86 -17.64
CA SER A 154 16.70 -18.69 -18.97
C SER A 154 17.25 -17.48 -19.74
N ALA A 155 18.42 -16.97 -19.35
CA ALA A 155 19.13 -15.93 -20.08
C ALA A 155 20.09 -16.55 -21.10
N ASP A 156 19.83 -16.30 -22.39
CA ASP A 156 20.73 -16.64 -23.49
C ASP A 156 21.66 -15.46 -23.81
N TYR A 157 22.79 -15.75 -24.47
CA TYR A 157 23.73 -14.74 -24.90
C TYR A 157 24.01 -14.88 -26.39
N HIS A 158 23.85 -13.78 -27.14
CA HIS A 158 24.30 -13.64 -28.49
C HIS A 158 25.63 -12.91 -28.48
N PHE A 159 26.59 -13.38 -29.25
CA PHE A 159 27.91 -12.79 -29.32
C PHE A 159 28.08 -12.02 -30.63
N GLN A 160 28.30 -10.71 -30.52
CA GLN A 160 28.57 -9.84 -31.66
C GLN A 160 30.09 -9.64 -31.80
N PRO A 161 30.69 -9.99 -32.96
CA PRO A 161 32.13 -9.82 -33.14
C PRO A 161 32.51 -8.36 -33.30
N ILE A 162 33.58 -7.95 -32.65
CA ILE A 162 34.23 -6.65 -32.76
C ILE A 162 35.50 -6.84 -33.58
N PHE A 163 35.60 -6.17 -34.72
CA PHE A 163 36.74 -6.28 -35.63
C PHE A 163 37.77 -5.19 -35.37
N SER A 164 39.04 -5.55 -35.43
CA SER A 164 40.13 -4.59 -35.46
C SER A 164 40.15 -3.83 -36.79
N ALA A 165 40.10 -2.51 -36.75
CA ALA A 165 40.18 -1.65 -37.93
C ALA A 165 41.53 -1.75 -38.65
N HIS A 166 42.58 -2.16 -37.95
CA HIS A 166 43.92 -2.30 -38.54
C HIS A 166 44.14 -3.64 -39.26
N THR A 167 43.58 -4.71 -38.69
CA THR A 167 43.88 -6.07 -39.18
C THR A 167 42.71 -6.73 -39.91
N GLY A 168 41.49 -6.17 -39.80
CA GLY A 168 40.25 -6.77 -40.29
C GLY A 168 39.85 -8.07 -39.59
N ARG A 169 40.57 -8.44 -38.51
CA ARG A 169 40.29 -9.68 -37.77
C ARG A 169 39.45 -9.39 -36.54
N VAL A 170 38.70 -10.43 -36.04
CA VAL A 170 37.96 -10.33 -34.79
C VAL A 170 38.94 -10.09 -33.65
N ALA A 171 38.77 -9.00 -32.92
CA ALA A 171 39.54 -8.59 -31.77
C ALA A 171 38.87 -8.97 -30.44
N ALA A 172 37.56 -8.98 -30.42
CA ALA A 172 36.74 -9.29 -29.23
C ALA A 172 35.31 -9.70 -29.63
N TYR A 173 34.53 -10.11 -28.66
CA TYR A 173 33.10 -10.31 -28.80
C TYR A 173 32.35 -9.51 -27.73
N GLU A 174 31.28 -8.85 -28.09
CA GLU A 174 30.31 -8.31 -27.16
C GLU A 174 29.27 -9.37 -26.85
N ALA A 175 29.05 -9.65 -25.57
CA ALA A 175 28.00 -10.58 -25.10
C ALA A 175 26.70 -9.82 -24.89
N LEU A 176 25.73 -10.07 -25.76
CA LEU A 176 24.42 -9.44 -25.73
C LEU A 176 23.40 -10.43 -25.14
N MET A 177 22.96 -10.16 -23.91
CA MET A 177 21.95 -10.98 -23.22
C MET A 177 20.62 -10.98 -23.98
N ARG A 178 19.98 -12.14 -24.06
CA ARG A 178 18.65 -12.36 -24.62
C ARG A 178 17.78 -13.07 -23.61
N VAL A 179 16.66 -12.46 -23.25
CA VAL A 179 15.68 -13.02 -22.30
C VAL A 179 14.37 -13.25 -23.06
N LYS A 180 13.81 -14.44 -22.90
CA LYS A 180 12.53 -14.85 -23.53
C LYS A 180 11.38 -14.72 -22.54
N MET A 181 11.22 -13.53 -21.94
CA MET A 181 10.14 -13.21 -21.02
C MET A 181 9.22 -12.14 -21.62
N GLN A 182 8.00 -12.05 -21.14
CA GLN A 182 7.00 -11.15 -21.73
C GLN A 182 7.36 -9.66 -21.52
N LEU A 183 7.78 -9.30 -20.32
CA LEU A 183 8.13 -7.93 -19.96
C LEU A 183 9.65 -7.69 -19.98
N LEU A 184 10.44 -8.70 -19.64
CA LEU A 184 11.91 -8.67 -19.67
C LEU A 184 12.45 -9.11 -21.02
N ASN A 185 11.96 -8.54 -22.12
CA ASN A 185 12.36 -8.92 -23.48
C ASN A 185 13.55 -8.12 -24.01
N SER A 186 14.09 -7.19 -23.25
CA SER A 186 15.23 -6.35 -23.62
C SER A 186 16.26 -6.28 -22.48
N PRO A 187 17.58 -6.30 -22.78
CA PRO A 187 18.63 -6.09 -21.79
C PRO A 187 18.47 -4.79 -20.98
N LEU A 188 17.98 -3.72 -21.62
CA LEU A 188 17.74 -2.43 -20.95
C LEU A 188 16.62 -2.51 -19.89
N THR A 189 15.68 -3.43 -20.01
CA THR A 189 14.63 -3.63 -19.02
C THR A 189 15.14 -4.43 -17.81
N VAL A 190 16.12 -5.32 -18.02
CA VAL A 190 16.71 -6.16 -16.96
C VAL A 190 17.68 -5.37 -16.09
N MET A 191 18.32 -4.32 -16.65
CA MET A 191 19.37 -3.54 -15.97
C MET A 191 18.85 -2.29 -15.25
N LYS A 192 17.55 -2.00 -15.30
CA LYS A 192 16.89 -0.92 -14.55
C LYS A 192 16.41 -1.44 -13.20
#